data_cc92cc3dfe5b116a7d40b018a95c1ab0
#
_entry.id   cc92cc3dfe5b116a7d40b018a95c1ab0
#
_cell.length_a   1.000
_cell.length_b   1.000
_cell.length_c   1.000
_cell.angle_alpha   90.00
_cell.angle_beta   90.00
_cell.angle_gamma   90.00
#
_symmetry.space_group_name_H-M   'P 1'
#
loop_
_entity.id
_entity.type
_entity.pdbx_description
1 polymer ?
#
loop_
_entity_poly.entity_id
_entity_poly.type
_entity_poly.pdbx_seq_one_letter_code
_entity_poly.pdbx_strand_id
1 'polypeptide(L)'
;MDKVFIEGLEIDALIGIYDWERRIRQTLVFDLEMGFDNRKPAASDDIVDTLNYKAVSKRLMEFVRGSDFGLVETLAERCAQIVLDEFDVKWLRLKLSKPGAVRGARAVGVIIERSRAAG
;
A
#
# COMPACT_ATOMS: atom_id res chain seq x y z
N MET A 1 -18.31 -6.08 6.12
CA MET A 1 -16.99 -6.71 5.87
C MET A 1 -15.98 -6.19 6.89
N ASP A 2 -15.32 -7.11 7.58
CA ASP A 2 -14.24 -6.72 8.48
C ASP A 2 -13.03 -6.29 7.68
N LYS A 3 -12.20 -5.48 8.31
CA LYS A 3 -11.00 -4.95 7.67
C LYS A 3 -9.80 -5.05 8.61
N VAL A 4 -8.64 -5.30 8.02
CA VAL A 4 -7.35 -5.11 8.67
C VAL A 4 -6.72 -3.89 8.00
N PHE A 5 -6.15 -2.99 8.76
CA PHE A 5 -5.59 -1.78 8.16
C PHE A 5 -4.16 -1.54 8.57
N ILE A 6 -3.45 -0.83 7.70
CA ILE A 6 -2.13 -0.26 7.96
C ILE A 6 -2.27 1.24 7.72
N GLU A 7 -1.87 2.04 8.69
CA GLU A 7 -2.03 3.49 8.62
C GLU A 7 -0.69 4.18 8.77
N GLY A 8 -0.43 5.12 7.87
CA GLY A 8 0.77 5.95 7.95
C GLY A 8 2.08 5.23 7.70
N LEU A 9 2.09 4.22 6.84
CA LEU A 9 3.34 3.51 6.51
C LEU A 9 4.19 4.39 5.60
N GLU A 10 5.31 4.87 6.12
CA GLU A 10 6.23 5.73 5.38
C GLU A 10 7.30 4.89 4.69
N ILE A 11 7.48 5.11 3.39
CA ILE A 11 8.48 4.41 2.61
C ILE A 11 9.17 5.42 1.69
N ASP A 12 10.51 5.44 1.71
CA ASP A 12 11.29 6.26 0.80
C ASP A 12 11.35 5.61 -0.57
N ALA A 13 11.08 6.39 -1.60
CA ALA A 13 11.00 5.91 -2.98
C ALA A 13 11.58 6.90 -3.96
N LEU A 14 12.06 6.37 -5.08
CA LEU A 14 12.39 7.15 -6.26
C LEU A 14 11.11 7.28 -7.08
N ILE A 15 10.51 8.48 -7.12
CA ILE A 15 9.20 8.69 -7.71
C ILE A 15 9.13 10.09 -8.31
N GLY A 16 8.47 10.23 -9.47
CA GLY A 16 8.25 11.51 -10.12
C GLY A 16 8.79 11.53 -11.55
N ILE A 17 8.32 12.52 -12.32
CA ILE A 17 8.64 12.66 -13.75
C ILE A 17 9.70 13.72 -14.04
N TYR A 18 9.94 14.63 -13.10
CA TYR A 18 10.92 15.71 -13.30
C TYR A 18 12.35 15.20 -13.07
N ASP A 19 13.32 15.80 -13.77
CA ASP A 19 14.72 15.37 -13.66
C ASP A 19 15.24 15.40 -12.23
N TRP A 20 14.90 16.43 -11.45
CA TRP A 20 15.33 16.52 -10.06
C TRP A 20 14.72 15.42 -9.19
N GLU A 21 13.48 14.99 -9.51
CA GLU A 21 12.81 13.89 -8.79
C GLU A 21 13.48 12.54 -9.05
N ARG A 22 14.11 12.38 -10.22
CA ARG A 22 14.81 11.15 -10.58
C ARG A 22 16.16 10.98 -9.86
N ARG A 23 16.59 12.00 -9.13
CA ARG A 23 17.88 12.03 -8.45
C ARG A 23 17.79 11.96 -6.93
N ILE A 24 16.59 12.00 -6.36
CA ILE A 24 16.37 11.99 -4.91
C ILE A 24 15.33 10.95 -4.54
N ARG A 25 15.39 10.53 -3.27
CA ARG A 25 14.31 9.74 -2.70
C ARG A 25 13.35 10.66 -1.98
N GLN A 26 12.07 10.34 -2.09
CA GLN A 26 11.00 11.08 -1.43
C GLN A 26 10.23 10.13 -0.53
N THR A 27 9.76 10.60 0.61
CA THR A 27 8.93 9.81 1.50
C THR A 27 7.50 9.78 0.98
N LEU A 28 6.98 8.58 0.77
CA LEU A 28 5.58 8.34 0.45
C LEU A 28 4.88 7.75 1.66
N VAL A 29 3.60 8.01 1.79
CA VAL A 29 2.78 7.49 2.90
C VAL A 29 1.69 6.59 2.35
N PHE A 30 1.62 5.37 2.86
CA PHE A 30 0.64 4.37 2.45
C PHE A 30 -0.34 4.11 3.58
N ASP A 31 -1.62 4.14 3.23
CA ASP A 31 -2.70 3.73 4.12
C ASP A 31 -3.49 2.65 3.38
N LEU A 32 -3.63 1.49 4.00
CA LEU A 32 -4.34 0.36 3.41
C LEU A 32 -5.45 -0.11 4.32
N GLU A 33 -6.60 -0.39 3.72
CA GLU A 33 -7.68 -1.16 4.36
C GLU A 33 -7.83 -2.43 3.53
N MET A 34 -7.75 -3.58 4.20
CA MET A 34 -7.79 -4.89 3.54
C MET A 34 -8.97 -5.70 4.09
N GLY A 35 -9.83 -6.15 3.19
CA GLY A 35 -10.97 -6.97 3.56
C GLY A 35 -10.51 -8.35 4.04
N PHE A 36 -10.85 -8.69 5.28
CA PHE A 36 -10.48 -9.96 5.89
C PHE A 36 -11.46 -10.30 7.00
N ASP A 37 -11.91 -11.55 7.04
CA ASP A 37 -12.82 -12.00 8.10
C ASP A 37 -12.02 -12.29 9.38
N ASN A 38 -12.19 -11.43 10.36
CA ASN A 38 -11.43 -11.50 11.61
C ASN A 38 -12.01 -12.49 12.63
N ARG A 39 -13.13 -13.17 12.34
CA ARG A 39 -13.78 -14.08 13.30
C ARG A 39 -12.93 -15.31 13.60
N LYS A 40 -12.28 -15.89 12.59
CA LYS A 40 -11.44 -17.08 12.78
C LYS A 40 -10.23 -16.80 13.68
N PRO A 41 -9.38 -15.80 13.39
CA PRO A 41 -8.29 -15.48 14.29
C PRO A 41 -8.75 -15.03 15.66
N ALA A 42 -9.89 -14.35 15.76
CA ALA A 42 -10.46 -13.96 17.05
C ALA A 42 -10.85 -15.15 17.90
N ALA A 43 -11.31 -16.25 17.28
CA ALA A 43 -11.68 -17.48 17.98
C ALA A 43 -10.47 -18.32 18.37
N SER A 44 -9.46 -18.42 17.51
CA SER A 44 -8.29 -19.26 17.73
C SER A 44 -7.17 -18.57 18.52
N ASP A 45 -7.11 -17.25 18.43
CA ASP A 45 -6.00 -16.44 18.96
C ASP A 45 -4.64 -16.89 18.40
N ASP A 46 -4.62 -17.35 17.15
CA ASP A 46 -3.44 -17.90 16.48
C ASP A 46 -3.08 -17.06 15.26
N ILE A 47 -1.81 -16.66 15.17
CA ILE A 47 -1.29 -15.86 14.08
C ILE A 47 -1.48 -16.54 12.71
N VAL A 48 -1.52 -17.85 12.65
CA VAL A 48 -1.68 -18.58 11.39
C VAL A 48 -3.05 -18.31 10.74
N ASP A 49 -4.04 -17.93 11.51
CA ASP A 49 -5.40 -17.69 11.02
C ASP A 49 -5.64 -16.22 10.63
N THR A 50 -4.73 -15.32 10.95
CA THR A 50 -4.91 -13.89 10.68
C THR A 50 -4.21 -13.43 9.42
N LEU A 51 -4.60 -12.25 8.94
CA LEU A 51 -3.84 -11.54 7.92
C LEU A 51 -2.62 -10.91 8.59
N ASN A 52 -1.43 -11.35 8.19
CA ASN A 52 -0.18 -10.86 8.78
C ASN A 52 0.19 -9.50 8.17
N TYR A 53 -0.26 -8.42 8.79
CA TYR A 53 0.01 -7.06 8.31
C TYR A 53 1.50 -6.68 8.38
N LYS A 54 2.29 -7.31 9.24
CA LYS A 54 3.75 -7.10 9.24
C LYS A 54 4.38 -7.64 7.95
N ALA A 55 3.93 -8.80 7.49
CA ALA A 55 4.40 -9.38 6.24
C ALA A 55 3.97 -8.52 5.04
N VAL A 56 2.75 -8.00 5.04
CA VAL A 56 2.28 -7.07 4.01
C VAL A 56 3.16 -5.82 3.97
N SER A 57 3.39 -5.20 5.13
CA SER A 57 4.21 -3.99 5.24
C SER A 57 5.63 -4.23 4.74
N LYS A 58 6.25 -5.33 5.16
CA LYS A 58 7.61 -5.68 4.74
C LYS A 58 7.71 -5.87 3.23
N ARG A 59 6.72 -6.58 2.66
CA ARG A 59 6.68 -6.83 1.20
C ARG A 59 6.55 -5.52 0.42
N LEU A 60 5.67 -4.63 0.85
CA LEU A 60 5.51 -3.33 0.20
C LEU A 60 6.75 -2.46 0.34
N MET A 61 7.38 -2.45 1.51
CA MET A 61 8.63 -1.71 1.71
C MET A 61 9.72 -2.18 0.75
N GLU A 62 9.90 -3.48 0.61
CA GLU A 62 10.90 -4.06 -0.30
C GLU A 62 10.62 -3.65 -1.75
N PHE A 63 9.36 -3.78 -2.18
CA PHE A 63 8.97 -3.43 -3.54
C PHE A 63 9.15 -1.95 -3.84
N VAL A 64 8.63 -1.09 -2.97
CA VAL A 64 8.63 0.37 -3.17
C VAL A 64 10.06 0.93 -3.14
N ARG A 65 10.89 0.47 -2.22
CA ARG A 65 12.29 0.91 -2.13
C ARG A 65 13.10 0.57 -3.38
N GLY A 66 12.76 -0.52 -4.04
CA GLY A 66 13.41 -0.95 -5.28
C GLY A 66 12.78 -0.39 -6.55
N SER A 67 11.69 0.37 -6.44
CA SER A 67 10.96 0.89 -7.60
C SER A 67 11.47 2.25 -8.05
N ASP A 68 11.13 2.61 -9.30
CA ASP A 68 11.54 3.89 -9.89
C ASP A 68 10.45 4.46 -10.83
N PHE A 69 9.19 4.26 -10.47
CA PHE A 69 8.07 4.73 -11.29
C PHE A 69 8.00 6.26 -11.35
N GLY A 70 7.51 6.77 -12.48
CA GLY A 70 7.27 8.21 -12.64
C GLY A 70 6.02 8.69 -11.92
N LEU A 71 4.97 7.86 -11.88
CA LEU A 71 3.66 8.25 -11.39
C LEU A 71 3.26 7.45 -10.13
N VAL A 72 2.66 8.14 -9.16
CA VAL A 72 2.10 7.49 -7.97
C VAL A 72 0.95 6.54 -8.35
N GLU A 73 0.23 6.82 -9.41
CA GLU A 73 -0.84 5.96 -9.94
C GLU A 73 -0.31 4.58 -10.32
N THR A 74 0.82 4.53 -11.00
CA THR A 74 1.47 3.26 -11.38
C THR A 74 1.90 2.49 -10.14
N LEU A 75 2.54 3.17 -9.20
CA LEU A 75 3.00 2.54 -7.97
C LEU A 75 1.83 2.00 -7.16
N ALA A 76 0.75 2.75 -7.04
CA ALA A 76 -0.44 2.33 -6.31
C ALA A 76 -1.04 1.05 -6.90
N GLU A 77 -1.19 0.99 -8.23
CA GLU A 77 -1.72 -0.21 -8.89
C GLU A 77 -0.81 -1.43 -8.67
N ARG A 78 0.49 -1.26 -8.76
CA ARG A 78 1.44 -2.37 -8.55
C ARG A 78 1.40 -2.86 -7.11
N CYS A 79 1.34 -1.97 -6.14
CA CYS A 79 1.22 -2.33 -4.72
C CYS A 79 -0.10 -3.06 -4.44
N ALA A 80 -1.21 -2.58 -4.99
CA ALA A 80 -2.50 -3.23 -4.85
C ALA A 80 -2.47 -4.65 -5.41
N GLN A 81 -1.87 -4.83 -6.58
CA GLN A 81 -1.77 -6.14 -7.21
C GLN A 81 -0.95 -7.12 -6.37
N ILE A 82 0.16 -6.66 -5.80
CA ILE A 82 0.99 -7.48 -4.91
C ILE A 82 0.17 -7.98 -3.72
N VAL A 83 -0.57 -7.10 -3.07
CA VAL A 83 -1.37 -7.48 -1.90
C VAL A 83 -2.44 -8.49 -2.28
N LEU A 84 -3.15 -8.27 -3.38
CA LEU A 84 -4.22 -9.17 -3.83
C LEU A 84 -3.69 -10.53 -4.29
N ASP A 85 -2.50 -10.57 -4.92
CA ASP A 85 -1.94 -11.81 -5.45
C ASP A 85 -1.20 -12.64 -4.40
N GLU A 86 -0.51 -11.99 -3.46
CA GLU A 86 0.40 -12.68 -2.55
C GLU A 86 -0.18 -12.92 -1.16
N PHE A 87 -1.30 -12.30 -0.82
CA PHE A 87 -1.93 -12.41 0.50
C PHE A 87 -3.40 -12.81 0.36
N ASP A 88 -3.97 -13.34 1.44
CA ASP A 88 -5.38 -13.71 1.45
C ASP A 88 -6.28 -12.48 1.67
N VAL A 89 -6.24 -11.59 0.69
CA VAL A 89 -7.01 -10.35 0.65
C VAL A 89 -7.83 -10.34 -0.64
N LYS A 90 -9.15 -10.23 -0.52
CA LYS A 90 -10.04 -10.22 -1.70
C LYS A 90 -10.42 -8.82 -2.15
N TRP A 91 -10.27 -7.85 -1.25
CA TRP A 91 -10.57 -6.45 -1.50
C TRP A 91 -9.60 -5.58 -0.72
N LEU A 92 -9.20 -4.47 -1.32
CA LEU A 92 -8.44 -3.47 -0.58
C LEU A 92 -8.75 -2.05 -1.07
N ARG A 93 -8.57 -1.10 -0.17
CA ARG A 93 -8.54 0.31 -0.43
C ARG A 93 -7.14 0.80 -0.07
N LEU A 94 -6.46 1.41 -1.05
CA LEU A 94 -5.09 1.88 -0.87
C LEU A 94 -5.06 3.38 -1.12
N LYS A 95 -4.56 4.12 -0.14
CA LYS A 95 -4.30 5.56 -0.27
C LYS A 95 -2.80 5.75 -0.30
N LEU A 96 -2.29 6.32 -1.38
CA LEU A 96 -0.89 6.65 -1.54
C LEU A 96 -0.74 8.16 -1.58
N SER A 97 -0.02 8.71 -0.61
CA SER A 97 0.17 10.14 -0.44
C SER A 97 1.62 10.52 -0.70
N LYS A 98 1.80 11.67 -1.36
CA LYS A 98 3.09 12.29 -1.63
C LYS A 98 3.13 13.63 -0.90
N PRO A 99 3.67 13.67 0.33
CA PRO A 99 3.69 14.89 1.13
C PRO A 99 4.55 15.98 0.48
N GLY A 100 4.09 17.22 0.56
CA GLY A 100 4.85 18.37 0.12
C GLY A 100 5.04 18.53 -1.38
N ALA A 101 4.36 17.71 -2.19
CA ALA A 101 4.52 17.74 -3.65
C ALA A 101 3.90 18.99 -4.28
N VAL A 102 2.87 19.55 -3.67
CA VAL A 102 2.19 20.74 -4.15
C VAL A 102 2.22 21.80 -3.07
N ARG A 103 2.68 22.99 -3.42
CA ARG A 103 2.74 24.11 -2.49
C ARG A 103 1.33 24.45 -1.98
N GLY A 104 1.19 24.54 -0.67
CA GLY A 104 -0.08 24.84 -0.02
C GLY A 104 -0.91 23.62 0.34
N ALA A 105 -0.61 22.45 -0.24
CA ALA A 105 -1.25 21.19 0.14
C ALA A 105 -0.34 20.39 1.08
N ARG A 106 -0.92 19.77 2.11
CA ARG A 106 -0.15 18.89 3.00
C ARG A 106 0.35 17.68 2.25
N ALA A 107 -0.48 17.12 1.40
CA ALA A 107 -0.13 15.98 0.56
C ALA A 107 -1.08 15.93 -0.63
N VAL A 108 -0.61 15.29 -1.69
CA VAL A 108 -1.44 14.90 -2.84
C VAL A 108 -1.23 13.42 -3.08
N GLY A 109 -2.11 12.79 -3.80
CA GLY A 109 -1.96 11.38 -4.09
C GLY A 109 -3.19 10.77 -4.72
N VAL A 110 -3.31 9.46 -4.59
CA VAL A 110 -4.41 8.70 -5.16
C VAL A 110 -5.02 7.77 -4.13
N ILE A 111 -6.29 7.48 -4.30
CA ILE A 111 -7.01 6.46 -3.54
C ILE A 111 -7.59 5.51 -4.58
N ILE A 112 -7.29 4.22 -4.44
CA ILE A 112 -7.85 3.20 -5.31
C ILE A 112 -8.50 2.10 -4.49
N GLU A 113 -9.53 1.50 -5.04
CA GLU A 113 -10.16 0.31 -4.49
C GLU A 113 -10.10 -0.78 -5.54
N ARG A 114 -9.63 -1.95 -5.14
CA ARG A 114 -9.45 -3.09 -6.05
C ARG A 114 -9.90 -4.36 -5.38
N SER A 115 -10.43 -5.26 -6.18
CA SER A 115 -10.85 -6.59 -5.73
C SER A 115 -10.14 -7.64 -6.55
N ARG A 116 -9.92 -8.81 -5.92
CA ARG A 116 -9.42 -9.96 -6.64
C ARG A 116 -10.47 -10.40 -7.65
N ALA A 117 -10.02 -10.73 -8.88
CA ALA A 117 -10.91 -11.26 -9.89
C ALA A 117 -11.58 -12.53 -9.41
N ALA A 118 -12.89 -12.66 -9.64
CA ALA A 118 -13.63 -13.88 -9.37
C ALA A 118 -13.18 -14.97 -10.35
N GLY A 119 -12.85 -16.14 -9.83
CA GLY A 119 -12.42 -17.22 -10.73
C GLY A 119 -11.94 -18.41 -10.00
#